data_cc43a9eae0d5aa1e57793eb48cf14453
#
_entry.id   cc43a9eae0d5aa1e57793eb48cf14453
#
_cell.length_a   1.000
_cell.length_b   1.000
_cell.length_c   1.000
_cell.angle_alpha   90.00
_cell.angle_beta   90.00
_cell.angle_gamma   90.00
#
_symmetry.space_group_name_H-M   'P 1'
#
loop_
_entity.id
_entity.type
_entity.pdbx_description
1 polymer ?
#
loop_
_entity_poly.entity_id
_entity_poly.type
_entity_poly.pdbx_seq_one_letter_code
_entity_poly.pdbx_strand_id
1 'polypeptide(L)'
;NTNITYTFSGGKVKGTYGSATAKKIADTLWTSQDKTDGKIREGEDVGDVAVKGLKTIKKEMIDNQCASLLAPSDWRVVKATETGGTMDSGWKTWRASIRTKCNSMQTQIDNASDVDALAALFTYTKQGDGSFTRPLGEFPKKE
;
A
#
# COMPACT_ATOMS: atom_id res chain seq x y z
N ASN A 1 3.49 9.84 -14.84
CA ASN A 1 4.64 10.30 -15.64
C ASN A 1 4.51 11.80 -15.84
N THR A 2 5.29 12.59 -15.12
CA THR A 2 5.46 14.01 -15.39
C THR A 2 6.36 14.14 -16.61
N ASN A 3 5.79 14.48 -17.77
CA ASN A 3 6.59 14.85 -18.93
C ASN A 3 7.32 16.15 -18.57
N ILE A 4 8.64 16.09 -18.49
CA ILE A 4 9.49 17.26 -18.32
C ILE A 4 9.94 17.69 -19.72
N THR A 5 9.60 18.92 -20.10
CA THR A 5 10.12 19.52 -21.32
C THR A 5 11.31 20.41 -20.95
N TYR A 6 12.46 20.17 -21.56
CA TYR A 6 13.65 20.97 -21.35
C TYR A 6 13.77 22.00 -22.46
N THR A 7 13.95 23.27 -22.07
CA THR A 7 14.25 24.36 -23.00
C THR A 7 15.61 24.95 -22.65
N PHE A 8 16.39 25.26 -23.69
CA PHE A 8 17.65 25.97 -23.53
C PHE A 8 17.48 27.44 -23.92
N SER A 9 17.69 28.34 -22.99
CA SER A 9 17.61 29.78 -23.22
C SER A 9 18.53 30.54 -22.28
N GLY A 10 19.23 31.57 -22.81
CA GLY A 10 20.14 32.40 -22.03
C GLY A 10 21.31 31.63 -21.37
N GLY A 11 21.82 30.59 -22.01
CA GLY A 11 22.91 29.75 -21.48
C GLY A 11 22.50 28.83 -20.34
N LYS A 12 21.19 28.66 -20.08
CA LYS A 12 20.64 27.81 -19.01
C LYS A 12 19.63 26.82 -19.55
N VAL A 13 19.64 25.60 -19.01
CA VAL A 13 18.60 24.60 -19.24
C VAL A 13 17.49 24.81 -18.20
N LYS A 14 16.27 25.03 -18.68
CA LYS A 14 15.07 25.16 -17.87
C LYS A 14 14.18 23.95 -18.09
N GLY A 15 13.90 23.19 -17.05
CA GLY A 15 12.89 22.13 -17.05
C GLY A 15 11.52 22.69 -16.74
N THR A 16 10.55 22.47 -17.61
CA THR A 16 9.13 22.78 -17.36
C THR A 16 8.39 21.49 -17.16
N TYR A 17 7.74 21.34 -16.01
CA TYR A 17 6.90 20.18 -15.71
C TYR A 17 5.56 20.35 -16.43
N GLY A 18 5.10 19.30 -17.09
CA GLY A 18 3.74 19.21 -17.62
C GLY A 18 2.71 19.20 -16.50
N SER A 19 1.43 19.36 -16.86
CA SER A 19 0.33 19.29 -15.89
C SER A 19 0.34 17.94 -15.17
N ALA A 20 0.43 17.94 -13.85
CA ALA A 20 0.31 16.73 -13.05
C ALA A 20 -1.16 16.30 -13.04
N THR A 21 -1.44 15.07 -13.46
CA THR A 21 -2.76 14.47 -13.25
C THR A 21 -2.82 13.88 -11.84
N ALA A 22 -3.78 14.33 -11.05
CA ALA A 22 -3.99 13.80 -9.71
C ALA A 22 -4.27 12.29 -9.78
N LYS A 23 -3.60 11.52 -8.92
CA LYS A 23 -3.80 10.08 -8.84
C LYS A 23 -5.18 9.79 -8.25
N LYS A 24 -5.97 8.94 -8.90
CA LYS A 24 -7.30 8.56 -8.44
C LYS A 24 -7.19 7.70 -7.17
N ILE A 25 -8.21 7.81 -6.31
CA ILE A 25 -8.30 6.99 -5.10
C ILE A 25 -8.57 5.52 -5.44
N ALA A 26 -9.45 5.26 -6.42
CA ALA A 26 -9.76 3.93 -6.95
C ALA A 26 -8.87 3.57 -8.15
N ASP A 27 -8.75 2.29 -8.42
CA ASP A 27 -8.09 1.78 -9.62
C ASP A 27 -8.79 2.27 -10.88
N THR A 28 -8.01 2.47 -11.94
CA THR A 28 -8.55 2.66 -13.29
C THR A 28 -8.42 1.32 -14.02
N LEU A 29 -9.52 0.83 -14.53
CA LEU A 29 -9.57 -0.44 -15.25
C LEU A 29 -9.49 -0.21 -16.75
N TRP A 30 -9.00 -1.21 -17.50
CA TRP A 30 -9.08 -1.24 -18.94
C TRP A 30 -10.53 -1.30 -19.41
N THR A 31 -10.86 -0.48 -20.39
CA THR A 31 -12.20 -0.40 -20.98
C THR A 31 -12.25 -1.10 -22.34
N SER A 32 -13.47 -1.37 -22.83
CA SER A 32 -13.66 -1.90 -24.19
C SER A 32 -13.13 -0.92 -25.26
N GLN A 33 -13.15 0.39 -25.01
CA GLN A 33 -12.57 1.39 -25.89
C GLN A 33 -11.05 1.27 -25.93
N ASP A 34 -10.40 1.04 -24.79
CA ASP A 34 -8.94 0.84 -24.73
C ASP A 34 -8.52 -0.41 -25.50
N LYS A 35 -9.37 -1.47 -25.49
CA LYS A 35 -9.15 -2.67 -26.33
C LYS A 35 -9.22 -2.34 -27.81
N THR A 36 -10.24 -1.58 -28.22
CA THR A 36 -10.40 -1.14 -29.60
C THR A 36 -9.25 -0.24 -30.07
N ASP A 37 -8.77 0.61 -29.17
CA ASP A 37 -7.65 1.53 -29.43
C ASP A 37 -6.26 0.84 -29.37
N GLY A 38 -6.21 -0.46 -29.05
CA GLY A 38 -4.94 -1.20 -28.93
C GLY A 38 -4.04 -0.76 -27.77
N LYS A 39 -4.64 -0.21 -26.69
CA LYS A 39 -3.91 0.32 -25.52
C LYS A 39 -3.66 -0.72 -24.43
N ILE A 40 -4.41 -1.85 -24.45
CA ILE A 40 -4.31 -2.89 -23.44
C ILE A 40 -2.96 -3.60 -23.57
N ARG A 41 -2.28 -3.78 -22.43
CA ARG A 41 -0.96 -4.43 -22.39
C ARG A 41 -1.09 -5.92 -22.67
N GLU A 42 -0.01 -6.50 -23.22
CA GLU A 42 0.06 -7.94 -23.46
C GLU A 42 -0.21 -8.74 -22.17
N GLY A 43 -1.11 -9.72 -22.25
CA GLY A 43 -1.51 -10.54 -21.10
C GLY A 43 -2.59 -9.94 -20.21
N GLU A 44 -3.08 -8.73 -20.51
CA GLU A 44 -4.19 -8.09 -19.80
C GLU A 44 -5.44 -8.03 -20.69
N ASP A 45 -6.63 -7.85 -20.07
CA ASP A 45 -7.90 -7.71 -20.79
C ASP A 45 -8.77 -6.60 -20.17
N VAL A 46 -9.92 -6.36 -20.78
CA VAL A 46 -10.95 -5.42 -20.28
C VAL A 46 -11.37 -5.83 -18.86
N GLY A 47 -11.35 -4.85 -17.94
CA GLY A 47 -11.64 -5.07 -16.53
C GLY A 47 -10.40 -5.27 -15.65
N ASP A 48 -9.23 -5.54 -16.22
CA ASP A 48 -7.98 -5.58 -15.47
C ASP A 48 -7.52 -4.18 -15.07
N VAL A 49 -6.64 -4.11 -14.08
CA VAL A 49 -6.15 -2.83 -13.53
C VAL A 49 -5.14 -2.19 -14.49
N ALA A 50 -5.58 -1.18 -15.21
CA ALA A 50 -4.72 -0.35 -16.07
C ALA A 50 -3.76 0.53 -15.25
N VAL A 51 -4.29 1.18 -14.20
CA VAL A 51 -3.52 2.03 -13.28
C VAL A 51 -4.01 1.81 -11.86
N LYS A 52 -3.09 1.41 -10.97
CA LYS A 52 -3.40 1.26 -9.54
C LYS A 52 -3.77 2.60 -8.91
N GLY A 53 -4.89 2.64 -8.23
CA GLY A 53 -5.33 3.77 -7.40
C GLY A 53 -4.56 3.88 -6.09
N LEU A 54 -4.83 4.95 -5.36
CA LEU A 54 -4.15 5.19 -4.07
C LEU A 54 -4.50 4.14 -3.02
N LYS A 55 -5.75 3.64 -2.97
CA LYS A 55 -6.15 2.57 -2.05
C LYS A 55 -5.33 1.31 -2.26
N THR A 56 -5.25 0.83 -3.49
CA THR A 56 -4.49 -0.38 -3.85
C THR A 56 -3.02 -0.23 -3.46
N ILE A 57 -2.40 0.90 -3.80
CA ILE A 57 -1.00 1.17 -3.43
C ILE A 57 -0.79 1.17 -1.91
N LYS A 58 -1.73 1.78 -1.15
CA LYS A 58 -1.62 1.83 0.30
C LYS A 58 -1.86 0.47 0.94
N LYS A 59 -2.76 -0.36 0.41
CA LYS A 59 -2.96 -1.74 0.87
C LYS A 59 -1.73 -2.60 0.61
N GLU A 60 -1.14 -2.54 -0.58
CA GLU A 60 0.11 -3.23 -0.89
C GLU A 60 1.26 -2.83 0.05
N MET A 61 1.34 -1.56 0.43
CA MET A 61 2.32 -1.10 1.42
C MET A 61 2.09 -1.74 2.79
N ILE A 62 0.83 -1.85 3.25
CA ILE A 62 0.49 -2.52 4.51
C ILE A 62 0.79 -4.02 4.44
N ASP A 63 0.47 -4.69 3.32
CA ASP A 63 0.78 -6.11 3.10
C ASP A 63 2.28 -6.37 3.17
N ASN A 64 3.08 -5.54 2.53
CA ASN A 64 4.54 -5.65 2.57
C ASN A 64 5.09 -5.45 4.00
N GLN A 65 4.54 -4.52 4.76
CA GLN A 65 4.90 -4.33 6.17
C GLN A 65 4.53 -5.56 7.01
N CYS A 66 3.31 -6.09 6.84
CA CYS A 66 2.85 -7.30 7.51
C CYS A 66 3.76 -8.50 7.19
N ALA A 67 4.05 -8.73 5.91
CA ALA A 67 4.94 -9.79 5.47
C ALA A 67 6.34 -9.66 6.09
N SER A 68 6.91 -8.45 6.09
CA SER A 68 8.22 -8.17 6.68
C SER A 68 8.27 -8.45 8.19
N LEU A 69 7.18 -8.19 8.92
CA LEU A 69 7.06 -8.50 10.34
C LEU A 69 6.94 -10.01 10.60
N LEU A 70 6.22 -10.74 9.73
CA LEU A 70 6.00 -12.18 9.90
C LEU A 70 7.19 -13.04 9.47
N ALA A 71 7.90 -12.65 8.41
CA ALA A 71 8.97 -13.41 7.77
C ALA A 71 10.06 -13.92 8.75
N PRO A 72 10.59 -13.13 9.70
CA PRO A 72 11.63 -13.60 10.64
C PRO A 72 11.19 -14.77 11.52
N SER A 73 9.88 -15.01 11.63
CA SER A 73 9.30 -16.09 12.45
C SER A 73 8.69 -17.24 11.65
N ASP A 74 8.75 -17.20 10.31
CA ASP A 74 8.15 -18.25 9.46
C ASP A 74 8.80 -19.61 9.64
N TRP A 75 10.11 -19.65 9.86
CA TRP A 75 10.82 -20.88 10.16
C TRP A 75 10.25 -21.65 11.38
N ARG A 76 9.64 -20.94 12.33
CA ARG A 76 8.99 -21.55 13.51
C ARG A 76 7.75 -22.34 13.13
N VAL A 77 7.02 -21.88 12.11
CA VAL A 77 5.85 -22.58 11.55
C VAL A 77 6.33 -23.87 10.87
N VAL A 78 7.33 -23.75 10.01
CA VAL A 78 7.92 -24.88 9.27
C VAL A 78 8.45 -25.92 10.25
N LYS A 79 9.28 -25.51 11.22
CA LYS A 79 9.81 -26.41 12.26
C LYS A 79 8.69 -27.15 13.02
N ALA A 80 7.64 -26.45 13.44
CA ALA A 80 6.53 -27.09 14.15
C ALA A 80 5.85 -28.15 13.28
N THR A 81 5.67 -27.89 11.99
CA THR A 81 5.08 -28.84 11.04
C THR A 81 5.99 -30.06 10.81
N GLU A 82 7.28 -29.84 10.57
CA GLU A 82 8.27 -30.91 10.29
C GLU A 82 8.48 -31.84 11.48
N THR A 83 8.47 -31.30 12.70
CA THR A 83 8.71 -32.08 13.92
C THR A 83 7.44 -32.65 14.55
N GLY A 84 6.25 -32.37 13.97
CA GLY A 84 4.96 -32.76 14.57
C GLY A 84 4.68 -32.03 15.88
N GLY A 85 5.44 -30.97 16.18
CA GLY A 85 5.29 -30.16 17.39
C GLY A 85 4.33 -28.98 17.22
N THR A 86 4.24 -28.15 18.23
CA THR A 86 3.46 -26.92 18.20
C THR A 86 4.37 -25.70 18.30
N MET A 87 3.98 -24.64 17.60
CA MET A 87 4.63 -23.33 17.78
C MET A 87 4.35 -22.79 19.18
N ASP A 88 5.36 -22.16 19.79
CA ASP A 88 5.20 -21.42 21.05
C ASP A 88 3.99 -20.48 21.00
N SER A 89 3.20 -20.50 22.08
CA SER A 89 1.92 -19.77 22.15
C SER A 89 2.08 -18.25 22.00
N GLY A 90 3.14 -17.68 22.56
CA GLY A 90 3.43 -16.25 22.45
C GLY A 90 3.69 -15.82 21.00
N TRP A 91 4.45 -16.63 20.25
CA TRP A 91 4.66 -16.37 18.81
C TRP A 91 3.39 -16.58 18.01
N LYS A 92 2.62 -17.62 18.29
CA LYS A 92 1.33 -17.86 17.61
C LYS A 92 0.36 -16.70 17.80
N THR A 93 0.21 -16.23 19.03
CA THR A 93 -0.66 -15.11 19.40
C THR A 93 -0.20 -13.81 18.73
N TRP A 94 1.11 -13.49 18.81
CA TRP A 94 1.64 -12.29 18.18
C TRP A 94 1.46 -12.31 16.65
N ARG A 95 1.76 -13.41 15.98
CA ARG A 95 1.53 -13.56 14.53
C ARG A 95 0.06 -13.38 14.15
N ALA A 96 -0.85 -13.89 14.97
CA ALA A 96 -2.30 -13.68 14.78
C ALA A 96 -2.66 -12.20 14.91
N SER A 97 -2.12 -11.50 15.91
CA SER A 97 -2.38 -10.08 16.12
C SER A 97 -1.85 -9.20 14.97
N ILE A 98 -0.70 -9.55 14.37
CA ILE A 98 -0.18 -8.88 13.17
C ILE A 98 -1.17 -9.01 12.00
N ARG A 99 -1.67 -10.23 11.72
CA ARG A 99 -2.64 -10.46 10.63
C ARG A 99 -3.96 -9.72 10.88
N THR A 100 -4.47 -9.77 12.11
CA THR A 100 -5.69 -9.05 12.49
C THR A 100 -5.51 -7.55 12.30
N LYS A 101 -4.37 -7.00 12.69
CA LYS A 101 -4.07 -5.57 12.50
C LYS A 101 -3.95 -5.22 11.01
N CYS A 102 -3.30 -6.04 10.21
CA CYS A 102 -3.21 -5.87 8.77
C CYS A 102 -4.60 -5.77 8.13
N ASN A 103 -5.48 -6.74 8.41
CA ASN A 103 -6.84 -6.75 7.90
C ASN A 103 -7.63 -5.50 8.34
N SER A 104 -7.48 -5.10 9.59
CA SER A 104 -8.12 -3.87 10.11
C SER A 104 -7.64 -2.62 9.37
N MET A 105 -6.33 -2.49 9.12
CA MET A 105 -5.76 -1.37 8.38
C MET A 105 -6.27 -1.34 6.93
N GLN A 106 -6.34 -2.48 6.26
CA GLN A 106 -6.88 -2.58 4.90
C GLN A 106 -8.34 -2.18 4.84
N THR A 107 -9.15 -2.63 5.81
CA THR A 107 -10.56 -2.24 5.91
C THR A 107 -10.72 -0.72 6.10
N GLN A 108 -9.88 -0.09 6.92
CA GLN A 108 -9.91 1.37 7.08
C GLN A 108 -9.55 2.09 5.77
N ILE A 109 -8.56 1.58 5.02
CA ILE A 109 -8.18 2.13 3.70
C ILE A 109 -9.35 1.98 2.71
N ASP A 110 -10.02 0.81 2.68
CA ASP A 110 -11.17 0.58 1.79
C ASP A 110 -12.35 1.50 2.12
N ASN A 111 -12.55 1.85 3.39
CA ASN A 111 -13.61 2.72 3.85
C ASN A 111 -13.33 4.23 3.65
N ALA A 112 -12.11 4.62 3.29
CA ALA A 112 -11.81 6.03 3.01
C ALA A 112 -12.64 6.52 1.81
N SER A 113 -13.41 7.61 1.99
CA SER A 113 -14.31 8.15 0.96
C SER A 113 -13.57 8.83 -0.19
N ASP A 114 -12.49 9.50 0.13
CA ASP A 114 -11.72 10.37 -0.75
C ASP A 114 -10.23 10.39 -0.39
N VAL A 115 -9.44 11.17 -1.13
CA VAL A 115 -8.00 11.27 -0.96
C VAL A 115 -7.63 11.86 0.40
N ASP A 116 -8.41 12.84 0.88
CA ASP A 116 -8.13 13.52 2.14
C ASP A 116 -8.41 12.59 3.33
N ALA A 117 -9.52 11.85 3.29
CA ALA A 117 -9.82 10.80 4.27
C ALA A 117 -8.74 9.70 4.27
N LEU A 118 -8.27 9.29 3.10
CA LEU A 118 -7.18 8.32 2.99
C LEU A 118 -5.87 8.89 3.57
N ALA A 119 -5.53 10.14 3.28
CA ALA A 119 -4.33 10.79 3.80
C ALA A 119 -4.38 10.93 5.33
N ALA A 120 -5.55 11.27 5.88
CA ALA A 120 -5.76 11.39 7.32
C ALA A 120 -5.43 10.10 8.08
N LEU A 121 -5.70 8.91 7.51
CA LEU A 121 -5.36 7.63 8.13
C LEU A 121 -3.85 7.47 8.41
N PHE A 122 -3.01 8.09 7.59
CA PHE A 122 -1.55 7.99 7.67
C PHE A 122 -0.90 9.20 8.37
N THR A 123 -1.67 10.22 8.69
CA THR A 123 -1.17 11.45 9.30
C THR A 123 -0.98 11.26 10.80
N TYR A 124 0.24 11.49 11.29
CA TYR A 124 0.56 11.45 12.71
C TYR A 124 0.18 12.75 13.41
N THR A 125 -0.51 12.61 14.53
CA THR A 125 -0.89 13.73 15.41
C THR A 125 -0.17 13.58 16.74
N LYS A 126 0.48 14.68 17.20
CA LYS A 126 1.11 14.73 18.51
C LYS A 126 0.05 14.74 19.61
N GLN A 127 0.20 13.87 20.60
CA GLN A 127 -0.66 13.77 21.77
C GLN A 127 -0.13 14.65 22.90
N GLY A 128 -0.97 14.87 23.94
CA GLY A 128 -0.61 15.68 25.10
C GLY A 128 0.55 15.12 25.92
N ASP A 129 0.79 13.82 25.87
CA ASP A 129 1.93 13.14 26.52
C ASP A 129 3.23 13.17 25.69
N GLY A 130 3.21 13.83 24.51
CA GLY A 130 4.33 13.93 23.60
C GLY A 130 4.47 12.77 22.62
N SER A 131 3.66 11.73 22.73
CA SER A 131 3.61 10.63 21.76
C SER A 131 2.98 11.07 20.43
N PHE A 132 3.17 10.25 19.39
CA PHE A 132 2.54 10.46 18.09
C PHE A 132 1.65 9.27 17.75
N THR A 133 0.42 9.55 17.36
CA THR A 133 -0.53 8.52 16.92
C THR A 133 -1.13 8.88 15.57
N ARG A 134 -1.60 7.88 14.84
CA ARG A 134 -2.37 8.06 13.60
C ARG A 134 -3.64 7.19 13.64
N PRO A 135 -4.72 7.56 12.93
CA PRO A 135 -5.97 6.81 12.92
C PRO A 135 -5.80 5.35 12.47
N LEU A 136 -4.90 5.08 11.50
CA LEU A 136 -4.60 3.73 11.05
C LEU A 136 -4.02 2.85 12.18
N GLY A 137 -3.36 3.46 13.17
CA GLY A 137 -2.67 2.80 14.27
C GLY A 137 -1.36 2.14 13.85
N GLU A 138 -0.75 1.38 14.78
CA GLU A 138 0.53 0.71 14.60
C GLU A 138 0.39 -0.81 14.71
N PHE A 139 1.33 -1.54 14.13
CA PHE A 139 1.43 -2.98 14.34
C PHE A 139 1.88 -3.28 15.77
N PRO A 140 1.35 -4.37 16.39
CA PRO A 140 1.75 -4.76 17.74
C PRO A 140 3.21 -5.20 17.79
N LYS A 141 3.94 -4.76 18.81
CA LYS A 141 5.30 -5.22 19.08
C LYS A 141 5.27 -6.64 19.66
N LYS A 142 6.33 -7.42 19.40
CA LYS A 142 6.55 -8.68 20.10
C LYS A 142 7.17 -8.34 21.46
N GLU A 143 6.47 -8.67 22.52
CA GLU A 143 6.99 -8.66 23.89
C GLU A 143 7.85 -9.89 24.16
#